data_4a424d34010c8339c01e63f932122d89
#
_entry.id   4a424d34010c8339c01e63f932122d89
#
_cell.length_a   1.000
_cell.length_b   1.000
_cell.length_c   1.000
_cell.angle_alpha   90.00
_cell.angle_beta   90.00
_cell.angle_gamma   90.00
#
_symmetry.space_group_name_H-M   'P 1'
#
loop_
_entity.id
_entity.type
_entity.pdbx_description
1 polymer ?
#
loop_
_entity_poly.entity_id
_entity_poly.type
_entity_poly.pdbx_seq_one_letter_code
_entity_poly.pdbx_strand_id
1 'polypeptide(L)'
;MREAVFDILFSLGGVEGARAADVFAGSGALGIEALSRGAAEVTFVERDPAAVTGLRRNLASVGLVDAERSGRAHVVRADATGWARGTATHYDVVLCDPPYAFTAWAPLLEALSADVAVLESAEEPELPAGWAALRSRRYGGTLVTVVTSDRAPVPARSVVARSAPTRSASQQPAPAHSVPGKGTW
;
A
#
# COMPACT_ATOMS: atom_id res chain seq x y z
N MET A 1 -10.88 6.84 -12.40
CA MET A 1 -11.10 5.99 -11.23
C MET A 1 -9.88 6.04 -10.29
N ARG A 2 -8.72 5.51 -10.68
CA ARG A 2 -7.49 5.47 -9.86
C ARG A 2 -7.14 6.78 -9.15
N GLU A 3 -7.09 7.93 -9.85
CA GLU A 3 -6.85 9.24 -9.23
C GLU A 3 -7.83 9.53 -8.10
N ALA A 4 -9.12 9.28 -8.31
CA ALA A 4 -10.15 9.54 -7.31
C ALA A 4 -9.98 8.67 -6.05
N VAL A 5 -9.54 7.42 -6.18
CA VAL A 5 -9.18 6.55 -5.04
C VAL A 5 -8.05 7.17 -4.24
N PHE A 6 -6.98 7.59 -4.90
CA PHE A 6 -5.83 8.17 -4.22
C PHE A 6 -6.07 9.58 -3.67
N ASP A 7 -6.96 10.38 -4.26
CA ASP A 7 -7.41 11.66 -3.69
C ASP A 7 -8.16 11.45 -2.36
N ILE A 8 -8.99 10.40 -2.29
CA ILE A 8 -9.66 10.04 -1.04
C ILE A 8 -8.61 9.58 -0.01
N LEU A 9 -7.71 8.67 -0.38
CA LEU A 9 -6.65 8.20 0.51
C LEU A 9 -5.76 9.36 0.98
N PHE A 10 -5.42 10.30 0.10
CA PHE A 10 -4.64 11.49 0.46
C PHE A 10 -5.34 12.32 1.55
N SER A 11 -6.67 12.46 1.47
CA SER A 11 -7.46 13.17 2.50
C SER A 11 -7.47 12.46 3.86
N LEU A 12 -7.10 11.16 3.88
CA LEU A 12 -7.01 10.32 5.08
C LEU A 12 -5.56 10.14 5.60
N GLY A 13 -4.59 10.84 5.00
CA GLY A 13 -3.18 10.76 5.39
C GLY A 13 -2.24 10.22 4.31
N GLY A 14 -2.77 9.76 3.17
CA GLY A 14 -1.99 9.24 2.05
C GLY A 14 -1.58 7.78 2.23
N VAL A 15 -0.60 7.37 1.41
CA VAL A 15 -0.04 6.02 1.42
C VAL A 15 1.49 6.04 1.60
N GLU A 16 2.08 7.21 1.85
CA GLU A 16 3.52 7.34 2.03
C GLU A 16 3.99 6.53 3.25
N GLY A 17 4.99 5.68 3.05
CA GLY A 17 5.51 4.79 4.07
C GLY A 17 4.58 3.62 4.44
N ALA A 18 3.40 3.52 3.84
CA ALA A 18 2.42 2.49 4.15
C ALA A 18 2.84 1.11 3.61
N ARG A 19 2.46 0.08 4.34
CA ARG A 19 2.36 -1.30 3.85
C ARG A 19 1.00 -1.48 3.21
N ALA A 20 0.94 -1.65 1.90
CA ALA A 20 -0.31 -1.79 1.17
C ALA A 20 -0.49 -3.18 0.57
N ALA A 21 -1.73 -3.56 0.28
CA ALA A 21 -2.05 -4.72 -0.54
C ALA A 21 -2.98 -4.30 -1.69
N ASP A 22 -2.71 -4.80 -2.90
CA ASP A 22 -3.55 -4.70 -4.09
C ASP A 22 -4.17 -6.08 -4.33
N VAL A 23 -5.40 -6.23 -3.88
CA VAL A 23 -6.12 -7.50 -3.90
C VAL A 23 -7.04 -7.53 -5.11
N PHE A 24 -6.96 -8.57 -5.92
CA PHE A 24 -7.44 -8.65 -7.30
C PHE A 24 -6.61 -7.75 -8.24
N ALA A 25 -5.28 -7.82 -8.12
CA ALA A 25 -4.37 -6.83 -8.67
C ALA A 25 -4.43 -6.68 -10.20
N GLY A 26 -4.85 -7.72 -10.93
CA GLY A 26 -4.94 -7.69 -12.39
C GLY A 26 -3.64 -7.20 -13.03
N SER A 27 -3.69 -6.02 -13.64
CA SER A 27 -2.52 -5.36 -14.23
C SER A 27 -1.59 -4.68 -13.21
N GLY A 28 -1.99 -4.61 -11.93
CA GLY A 28 -1.27 -3.95 -10.84
C GLY A 28 -1.45 -2.44 -10.77
N ALA A 29 -2.45 -1.89 -11.43
CA ALA A 29 -2.58 -0.44 -11.60
C ALA A 29 -2.70 0.31 -10.27
N LEU A 30 -3.43 -0.22 -9.29
CA LEU A 30 -3.60 0.41 -7.98
C LEU A 30 -2.33 0.28 -7.12
N GLY A 31 -1.77 -0.92 -7.03
CA GLY A 31 -0.55 -1.14 -6.23
C GLY A 31 0.67 -0.44 -6.81
N ILE A 32 0.83 -0.36 -8.14
CA ILE A 32 1.88 0.41 -8.79
C ILE A 32 1.74 1.90 -8.47
N GLU A 33 0.53 2.44 -8.50
CA GLU A 33 0.26 3.81 -8.11
C GLU A 33 0.60 4.06 -6.64
N ALA A 34 0.26 3.11 -5.74
CA ALA A 34 0.64 3.19 -4.32
C ALA A 34 2.16 3.26 -4.15
N LEU A 35 2.92 2.40 -4.85
CA LEU A 35 4.40 2.44 -4.85
C LEU A 35 4.93 3.78 -5.37
N SER A 36 4.33 4.33 -6.42
CA SER A 36 4.71 5.61 -7.02
C SER A 36 4.44 6.79 -6.08
N ARG A 37 3.44 6.65 -5.21
CA ARG A 37 3.06 7.64 -4.17
C ARG A 37 3.77 7.41 -2.83
N GLY A 38 4.78 6.57 -2.80
CA GLY A 38 5.65 6.41 -1.64
C GLY A 38 5.27 5.31 -0.67
N ALA A 39 4.37 4.38 -1.02
CA ALA A 39 4.17 3.18 -0.21
C ALA A 39 5.50 2.45 0.00
N ALA A 40 5.76 2.02 1.23
CA ALA A 40 6.99 1.32 1.58
C ALA A 40 7.08 -0.03 0.88
N GLU A 41 5.98 -0.76 0.88
CA GLU A 41 5.85 -2.04 0.21
C GLU A 41 4.41 -2.29 -0.24
N VAL A 42 4.23 -3.07 -1.29
CA VAL A 42 2.92 -3.49 -1.80
C VAL A 42 2.91 -4.99 -2.06
N THR A 43 1.91 -5.68 -1.51
CA THR A 43 1.60 -7.06 -1.87
C THR A 43 0.51 -7.08 -2.94
N PHE A 44 0.84 -7.61 -4.11
CA PHE A 44 -0.09 -7.81 -5.22
C PHE A 44 -0.64 -9.23 -5.17
N VAL A 45 -1.95 -9.40 -5.08
CA VAL A 45 -2.59 -10.71 -5.05
C VAL A 45 -3.45 -10.88 -6.28
N GLU A 46 -3.09 -11.84 -7.12
CA GLU A 46 -3.77 -12.13 -8.38
C GLU A 46 -3.77 -13.64 -8.64
N ARG A 47 -4.91 -14.19 -9.06
CA ARG A 47 -5.03 -15.63 -9.32
C ARG A 47 -4.65 -16.04 -10.75
N ASP A 48 -4.90 -15.14 -11.73
CA ASP A 48 -4.66 -15.43 -13.14
C ASP A 48 -3.16 -15.33 -13.46
N PRO A 49 -2.53 -16.41 -13.95
CA PRO A 49 -1.10 -16.40 -14.32
C PRO A 49 -0.77 -15.45 -15.46
N ALA A 50 -1.70 -15.20 -16.38
CA ALA A 50 -1.48 -14.25 -17.48
C ALA A 50 -1.48 -12.79 -16.93
N ALA A 51 -2.39 -12.47 -16.04
CA ALA A 51 -2.43 -11.17 -15.35
C ALA A 51 -1.16 -10.96 -14.50
N VAL A 52 -0.71 -11.95 -13.74
CA VAL A 52 0.56 -11.90 -12.98
C VAL A 52 1.76 -11.61 -13.90
N THR A 53 1.79 -12.23 -15.09
CA THR A 53 2.84 -11.96 -16.07
C THR A 53 2.76 -10.51 -16.58
N GLY A 54 1.56 -10.01 -16.85
CA GLY A 54 1.30 -8.63 -17.24
C GLY A 54 1.72 -7.63 -16.16
N LEU A 55 1.35 -7.89 -14.91
CA LEU A 55 1.72 -7.10 -13.75
C LEU A 55 3.25 -6.93 -13.65
N ARG A 56 4.02 -8.02 -13.76
CA ARG A 56 5.48 -7.95 -13.71
C ARG A 56 6.07 -7.12 -14.85
N ARG A 57 5.49 -7.21 -16.05
CA ARG A 57 5.88 -6.34 -17.18
C ARG A 57 5.58 -4.87 -16.87
N ASN A 58 4.43 -4.58 -16.27
CA ASN A 58 4.04 -3.23 -15.91
C ASN A 58 4.96 -2.65 -14.83
N LEU A 59 5.31 -3.42 -13.79
CA LEU A 59 6.33 -3.01 -12.80
C LEU A 59 7.65 -2.64 -13.47
N ALA A 60 8.12 -3.47 -14.40
CA ALA A 60 9.36 -3.20 -15.13
C ALA A 60 9.25 -1.94 -16.00
N SER A 61 8.12 -1.72 -16.69
CA SER A 61 7.91 -0.59 -17.60
C SER A 61 7.89 0.78 -16.92
N VAL A 62 7.55 0.81 -15.64
CA VAL A 62 7.54 2.06 -14.83
C VAL A 62 8.80 2.21 -13.97
N GLY A 63 9.86 1.46 -14.25
CA GLY A 63 11.14 1.56 -13.53
C GLY A 63 11.18 0.85 -12.18
N LEU A 64 10.18 0.02 -11.88
CA LEU A 64 10.10 -0.78 -10.65
C LEU A 64 10.59 -2.22 -10.86
N VAL A 65 11.50 -2.44 -11.82
CA VAL A 65 12.04 -3.77 -12.17
C VAL A 65 12.67 -4.50 -10.96
N ASP A 66 13.29 -3.76 -10.06
CA ASP A 66 13.91 -4.30 -8.86
C ASP A 66 12.99 -4.29 -7.63
N ALA A 67 11.72 -3.92 -7.78
CA ALA A 67 10.80 -3.80 -6.64
C ALA A 67 10.56 -5.14 -5.93
N GLU A 68 10.45 -6.26 -6.67
CA GLU A 68 10.35 -7.60 -6.06
C GLU A 68 11.65 -7.99 -5.33
N ARG A 69 12.81 -7.69 -5.92
CA ARG A 69 14.13 -8.01 -5.32
C ARG A 69 14.44 -7.16 -4.09
N SER A 70 14.05 -5.91 -4.10
CA SER A 70 14.24 -4.98 -2.98
C SER A 70 13.21 -5.15 -1.85
N GLY A 71 12.22 -6.03 -2.01
CA GLY A 71 11.15 -6.24 -1.04
C GLY A 71 10.07 -5.15 -1.04
N ARG A 72 10.07 -4.26 -2.05
CA ARG A 72 9.03 -3.24 -2.19
C ARG A 72 7.77 -3.75 -2.88
N ALA A 73 7.86 -4.81 -3.65
CA ALA A 73 6.73 -5.47 -4.29
C ALA A 73 6.75 -6.97 -3.98
N HIS A 74 5.62 -7.53 -3.59
CA HIS A 74 5.44 -8.95 -3.35
C HIS A 74 4.32 -9.44 -4.26
N VAL A 75 4.65 -10.17 -5.31
CA VAL A 75 3.65 -10.70 -6.26
C VAL A 75 3.26 -12.12 -5.85
N VAL A 76 2.03 -12.27 -5.37
CA VAL A 76 1.47 -13.52 -4.87
C VAL A 76 0.41 -14.01 -5.82
N ARG A 77 0.63 -15.20 -6.41
CA ARG A 77 -0.40 -15.86 -7.21
C ARG A 77 -1.31 -16.67 -6.31
N ALA A 78 -2.49 -16.14 -6.00
CA ALA A 78 -3.46 -16.79 -5.13
C ALA A 78 -4.89 -16.27 -5.39
N ASP A 79 -5.88 -17.04 -4.92
CA ASP A 79 -7.23 -16.53 -4.72
C ASP A 79 -7.24 -15.53 -3.56
N ALA A 80 -7.97 -14.42 -3.73
CA ALA A 80 -7.98 -13.31 -2.78
C ALA A 80 -8.43 -13.71 -1.37
N THR A 81 -9.55 -14.42 -1.26
CA THR A 81 -10.10 -14.84 0.04
C THR A 81 -9.24 -15.92 0.70
N GLY A 82 -8.73 -16.85 -0.10
CA GLY A 82 -7.79 -17.88 0.36
C GLY A 82 -6.50 -17.29 0.89
N TRP A 83 -5.94 -16.31 0.19
CA TRP A 83 -4.76 -15.57 0.62
C TRP A 83 -5.01 -14.78 1.90
N ALA A 84 -6.13 -14.04 1.98
CA ALA A 84 -6.47 -13.24 3.16
C ALA A 84 -6.57 -14.09 4.42
N ARG A 85 -7.10 -15.31 4.33
CA ARG A 85 -7.14 -16.27 5.45
C ARG A 85 -5.80 -16.84 5.85
N GLY A 86 -4.86 -16.90 4.92
CA GLY A 86 -3.52 -17.48 5.14
C GLY A 86 -2.46 -16.47 5.54
N THR A 87 -2.70 -15.16 5.38
CA THR A 87 -1.73 -14.14 5.75
C THR A 87 -1.88 -13.69 7.19
N ALA A 88 -0.75 -13.59 7.91
CA ALA A 88 -0.69 -12.97 9.23
C ALA A 88 -0.24 -11.49 9.16
N THR A 89 -0.01 -10.98 7.96
CA THR A 89 0.49 -9.62 7.75
C THR A 89 -0.61 -8.60 7.99
N HIS A 90 -0.29 -7.58 8.77
CA HIS A 90 -1.15 -6.39 8.90
C HIS A 90 -0.79 -5.37 7.83
N TYR A 91 -1.81 -4.76 7.23
CA TYR A 91 -1.69 -3.74 6.19
C TYR A 91 -2.26 -2.40 6.66
N ASP A 92 -1.59 -1.32 6.35
CA ASP A 92 -2.13 0.02 6.60
C ASP A 92 -3.28 0.31 5.63
N VAL A 93 -3.15 -0.13 4.36
CA VAL A 93 -4.15 0.07 3.31
C VAL A 93 -4.30 -1.18 2.45
N VAL A 94 -5.54 -1.60 2.21
CA VAL A 94 -5.89 -2.64 1.23
C VAL A 94 -6.72 -2.04 0.10
N LEU A 95 -6.33 -2.29 -1.13
CA LEU A 95 -7.02 -1.84 -2.35
C LEU A 95 -7.68 -3.07 -2.98
N CYS A 96 -8.97 -3.00 -3.27
CA CYS A 96 -9.75 -4.10 -3.83
C CYS A 96 -10.56 -3.63 -5.03
N ASP A 97 -10.20 -4.09 -6.22
CA ASP A 97 -10.94 -3.90 -7.47
C ASP A 97 -11.26 -5.28 -8.11
N PRO A 98 -12.22 -6.02 -7.52
CA PRO A 98 -12.59 -7.35 -8.01
C PRO A 98 -13.41 -7.27 -9.29
N PRO A 99 -13.58 -8.41 -10.02
CA PRO A 99 -14.57 -8.50 -11.08
C PRO A 99 -15.98 -8.10 -10.58
N TYR A 100 -16.79 -7.49 -11.44
CA TYR A 100 -18.13 -6.95 -11.10
C TYR A 100 -19.08 -7.96 -10.42
N ALA A 101 -18.89 -9.25 -10.66
CA ALA A 101 -19.69 -10.31 -10.05
C ALA A 101 -19.25 -10.68 -8.62
N PHE A 102 -18.24 -10.04 -8.08
CA PHE A 102 -17.77 -10.33 -6.73
C PHE A 102 -18.71 -9.78 -5.66
N THR A 103 -19.17 -10.67 -4.78
CA THR A 103 -20.10 -10.32 -3.70
C THR A 103 -19.61 -10.74 -2.30
N ALA A 104 -18.50 -11.52 -2.23
CA ALA A 104 -18.02 -12.09 -0.97
C ALA A 104 -17.20 -11.09 -0.14
N TRP A 105 -17.73 -9.87 0.05
CA TRP A 105 -17.04 -8.79 0.78
C TRP A 105 -16.83 -9.11 2.25
N ALA A 106 -17.92 -9.56 2.95
CA ALA A 106 -17.83 -9.86 4.35
C ALA A 106 -16.77 -10.94 4.65
N PRO A 107 -16.76 -12.12 3.99
CA PRO A 107 -15.71 -13.14 4.22
C PRO A 107 -14.30 -12.66 3.89
N LEU A 108 -14.11 -11.75 2.91
CA LEU A 108 -12.81 -11.17 2.59
C LEU A 108 -12.34 -10.23 3.70
N LEU A 109 -13.19 -9.29 4.10
CA LEU A 109 -12.88 -8.29 5.13
C LEU A 109 -12.65 -8.91 6.51
N GLU A 110 -13.41 -9.94 6.88
CA GLU A 110 -13.21 -10.70 8.13
C GLU A 110 -11.82 -11.36 8.20
N ALA A 111 -11.32 -11.81 7.05
CA ALA A 111 -10.03 -12.47 6.94
C ALA A 111 -8.86 -11.49 6.89
N LEU A 112 -9.09 -10.25 6.51
CA LEU A 112 -8.04 -9.23 6.39
C LEU A 112 -7.67 -8.63 7.74
N SER A 113 -6.37 -8.43 7.94
CA SER A 113 -5.84 -7.58 9.01
C SER A 113 -5.37 -6.27 8.40
N ALA A 114 -6.22 -5.22 8.46
CA ALA A 114 -5.91 -3.94 7.87
C ALA A 114 -6.57 -2.77 8.63
N ASP A 115 -6.00 -1.58 8.51
CA ASP A 115 -6.58 -0.36 9.08
C ASP A 115 -7.67 0.21 8.17
N VAL A 116 -7.38 0.31 6.87
CA VAL A 116 -8.26 0.89 5.87
C VAL A 116 -8.36 -0.04 4.66
N ALA A 117 -9.55 -0.19 4.10
CA ALA A 117 -9.71 -0.82 2.79
C ALA A 117 -10.49 0.09 1.84
N VAL A 118 -10.10 0.09 0.57
CA VAL A 118 -10.80 0.74 -0.53
C VAL A 118 -11.41 -0.33 -1.40
N LEU A 119 -12.72 -0.30 -1.52
CA LEU A 119 -13.52 -1.31 -2.21
C LEU A 119 -14.14 -0.69 -3.46
N GLU A 120 -13.83 -1.23 -4.64
CA GLU A 120 -14.51 -0.90 -5.88
C GLU A 120 -15.60 -1.95 -6.15
N SER A 121 -16.85 -1.54 -6.30
CA SER A 121 -18.01 -2.43 -6.44
C SER A 121 -19.08 -1.83 -7.34
N ALA A 122 -19.99 -2.67 -7.85
CA ALA A 122 -21.17 -2.19 -8.57
C ALA A 122 -22.24 -1.64 -7.59
N GLU A 123 -22.37 -2.29 -6.45
CA GLU A 123 -23.36 -1.99 -5.40
C GLU A 123 -22.67 -1.81 -4.05
N GLU A 124 -23.42 -1.40 -3.05
CA GLU A 124 -22.92 -1.20 -1.70
C GLU A 124 -22.42 -2.54 -1.12
N PRO A 125 -21.14 -2.63 -0.68
CA PRO A 125 -20.60 -3.86 -0.15
C PRO A 125 -21.17 -4.19 1.23
N GLU A 126 -21.48 -5.46 1.47
CA GLU A 126 -21.81 -5.93 2.80
C GLU A 126 -20.58 -5.88 3.70
N LEU A 127 -20.66 -5.14 4.80
CA LEU A 127 -19.57 -4.98 5.75
C LEU A 127 -19.80 -5.89 6.97
N PRO A 128 -18.81 -6.71 7.36
CA PRO A 128 -18.90 -7.49 8.57
C PRO A 128 -18.70 -6.64 9.82
N ALA A 129 -19.00 -7.22 10.99
CA ALA A 129 -18.70 -6.60 12.27
C ALA A 129 -17.21 -6.23 12.37
N GLY A 130 -16.91 -5.07 12.95
CA GLY A 130 -15.56 -4.55 13.05
C GLY A 130 -15.07 -3.73 11.83
N TRP A 131 -15.94 -3.54 10.81
CA TRP A 131 -15.68 -2.65 9.69
C TRP A 131 -16.80 -1.62 9.54
N ALA A 132 -16.43 -0.37 9.27
CA ALA A 132 -17.37 0.73 9.08
C ALA A 132 -17.03 1.55 7.84
N ALA A 133 -18.04 1.96 7.08
CA ALA A 133 -17.86 2.84 5.94
C ALA A 133 -17.52 4.26 6.42
N LEU A 134 -16.38 4.80 5.98
CA LEU A 134 -15.97 6.19 6.18
C LEU A 134 -16.53 7.09 5.09
N ARG A 135 -16.52 6.60 3.85
CA ARG A 135 -16.94 7.37 2.69
C ARG A 135 -17.32 6.43 1.56
N SER A 136 -18.42 6.75 0.88
CA SER A 136 -18.81 6.12 -0.38
C SER A 136 -19.05 7.17 -1.45
N ARG A 137 -18.59 6.91 -2.66
CA ARG A 137 -18.82 7.80 -3.80
C ARG A 137 -18.92 7.00 -5.10
N ARG A 138 -19.92 7.35 -5.92
CA ARG A 138 -20.13 6.72 -7.23
C ARG A 138 -19.39 7.47 -8.32
N TYR A 139 -18.72 6.72 -9.18
CA TYR A 139 -18.00 7.20 -10.36
C TYR A 139 -18.47 6.38 -11.57
N GLY A 140 -19.42 6.95 -12.35
CA GLY A 140 -20.07 6.19 -13.42
C GLY A 140 -20.82 4.98 -12.86
N GLY A 141 -20.48 3.78 -13.33
CA GLY A 141 -21.07 2.52 -12.87
C GLY A 141 -20.45 1.94 -11.59
N THR A 142 -19.31 2.48 -11.14
CA THR A 142 -18.55 1.93 -10.01
C THR A 142 -18.79 2.74 -8.73
N LEU A 143 -19.05 2.06 -7.64
CA LEU A 143 -19.05 2.62 -6.29
C LEU A 143 -17.69 2.39 -5.65
N VAL A 144 -17.04 3.46 -5.20
CA VAL A 144 -15.83 3.39 -4.39
C VAL A 144 -16.22 3.61 -2.94
N THR A 145 -16.01 2.61 -2.11
CA THR A 145 -16.27 2.67 -0.67
C THR A 145 -14.97 2.55 0.10
N VAL A 146 -14.67 3.54 0.92
CA VAL A 146 -13.55 3.47 1.87
C VAL A 146 -14.10 3.03 3.21
N VAL A 147 -13.54 1.96 3.73
CA VAL A 147 -13.92 1.38 5.02
C VAL A 147 -12.73 1.36 5.97
N THR A 148 -12.99 1.49 7.27
CA THR A 148 -12.00 1.35 8.34
C THR A 148 -12.36 0.21 9.24
N SER A 149 -11.33 -0.49 9.77
CA SER A 149 -11.53 -1.47 10.81
C SER A 149 -11.55 -0.80 12.18
N ASP A 150 -12.23 -1.42 13.15
CA ASP A 150 -12.21 -0.99 14.55
C ASP A 150 -10.84 -1.25 15.23
N ARG A 151 -9.96 -2.01 14.55
CA ARG A 151 -8.57 -2.24 14.95
C ARG A 151 -7.63 -1.13 14.48
N ALA A 152 -8.13 -0.25 13.59
CA ALA A 152 -7.34 0.87 13.11
C ALA A 152 -6.99 1.80 14.28
N PRO A 153 -5.75 2.26 14.42
CA PRO A 153 -5.45 3.36 15.31
C PRO A 153 -6.32 4.56 14.94
N VAL A 154 -7.05 5.13 15.92
CA VAL A 154 -8.03 6.23 15.78
C VAL A 154 -7.64 7.25 14.71
N PRO A 155 -8.60 7.73 13.89
CA PRO A 155 -8.39 8.12 12.52
C PRO A 155 -7.42 9.29 12.29
N ALA A 156 -6.66 9.12 11.22
CA ALA A 156 -6.30 10.15 10.25
C ALA A 156 -5.32 11.25 10.65
N ARG A 157 -4.36 10.98 11.53
CA ARG A 157 -3.12 11.78 11.54
C ARG A 157 -1.84 10.96 11.63
N SER A 158 -1.91 9.65 11.65
CA SER A 158 -0.74 8.79 11.93
C SER A 158 -0.34 7.79 10.85
N VAL A 159 -0.93 7.80 9.66
CA VAL A 159 -0.31 7.14 8.51
C VAL A 159 1.01 7.86 8.09
N VAL A 160 1.24 9.06 8.64
CA VAL A 160 2.35 9.95 8.27
C VAL A 160 3.59 9.82 9.17
N ALA A 161 3.62 9.02 10.21
CA ALA A 161 4.76 9.05 11.13
C ALA A 161 5.22 7.68 11.61
N ARG A 162 5.66 6.81 10.71
CA ARG A 162 6.77 5.93 11.06
C ARG A 162 8.04 6.55 10.50
N SER A 163 8.62 7.43 11.33
CA SER A 163 9.90 8.09 11.09
C SER A 163 10.95 7.08 10.63
N ALA A 164 11.63 7.44 9.55
CA ALA A 164 12.89 6.81 9.14
C ALA A 164 13.82 6.67 10.34
N PRO A 165 14.64 5.62 10.41
CA PRO A 165 15.60 5.47 11.48
C PRO A 165 16.54 6.68 11.47
N THR A 166 16.55 7.43 12.56
CA THR A 166 17.48 8.51 12.85
C THR A 166 18.90 7.97 12.63
N ARG A 167 19.55 8.41 11.57
CA ARG A 167 21.00 8.26 11.44
C ARG A 167 21.62 8.95 12.66
N SER A 168 22.21 8.16 13.53
CA SER A 168 23.04 8.64 14.63
C SER A 168 24.15 9.52 14.04
N ALA A 169 24.06 10.80 14.33
CA ALA A 169 25.14 11.76 14.08
C ALA A 169 26.17 11.59 15.20
N SER A 170 27.19 10.77 14.93
CA SER A 170 28.39 10.73 15.73
C SER A 170 29.58 10.37 14.86
N GLN A 171 30.08 11.35 14.13
CA GLN A 171 31.48 11.45 13.76
C GLN A 171 31.80 12.95 13.60
N GLN A 172 32.21 13.55 14.70
CA GLN A 172 32.97 14.80 14.67
C GLN A 172 34.31 14.51 13.99
N PRO A 173 34.77 15.29 13.02
CA PRO A 173 36.14 15.25 12.57
C PRO A 173 37.06 15.84 13.64
N ALA A 174 38.15 15.15 13.92
CA ALA A 174 39.18 15.58 14.86
C ALA A 174 39.82 16.90 14.41
N PRO A 175 40.27 17.75 15.36
CA PRO A 175 40.89 19.04 15.04
C PRO A 175 42.25 18.83 14.35
N ALA A 176 42.47 19.61 13.29
CA ALA A 176 43.71 19.65 12.57
C ALA A 176 44.84 20.18 13.49
N HIS A 177 45.90 19.38 13.61
CA HIS A 177 47.16 19.80 14.24
C HIS A 177 47.85 20.86 13.40
N SER A 178 48.00 22.04 13.98
CA SER A 178 48.83 23.12 13.50
C SER A 178 50.30 22.67 13.57
N VAL A 179 50.98 22.73 12.43
CA VAL A 179 52.46 22.58 12.34
C VAL A 179 53.09 23.99 12.45
N PRO A 180 54.03 24.23 13.35
CA PRO A 180 54.68 25.49 13.49
C PRO A 180 55.74 25.71 12.38
N GLY A 181 55.80 26.92 11.86
CA GLY A 181 56.79 27.33 10.84
C GLY A 181 58.22 27.38 11.40
N LYS A 182 59.13 27.06 10.53
CA LYS A 182 60.53 27.54 10.52
C LYS A 182 60.73 28.06 9.09
N GLY A 183 61.01 29.25 8.81
CA GLY A 183 62.07 30.14 9.22
C GLY A 183 63.25 30.00 8.28
N THR A 184 63.43 31.05 7.49
CA THR A 184 64.73 31.50 6.89
C THR A 184 65.36 30.65 5.77
N TRP A 185 65.47 31.17 4.65
CA TRP A 185 66.54 31.93 3.96
C TRP A 185 66.04 32.41 2.61
#